data_a721ac3821ddca4800bd61d11558aed5
#
_entry.id   a721ac3821ddca4800bd61d11558aed5
#
_cell.length_a   1.000
_cell.length_b   1.000
_cell.length_c   1.000
_cell.angle_alpha   90.00
_cell.angle_beta   90.00
_cell.angle_gamma   90.00
#
_symmetry.space_group_name_H-M   'P 1'
#
loop_
_entity.id
_entity.type
_entity.pdbx_description
1 polymer ?
#
loop_
_entity_poly.entity_id
_entity_poly.type
_entity_poly.pdbx_seq_one_letter_code
_entity_poly.pdbx_strand_id
1 'polypeptide(L)'
;MSAPFPFRVAVVGGGPAGLMAADVLLAAGAQVELFDAMPSVGRKFLLAGKGGLNITHAEPEAAFRGRYRERAAEVGAWLDGFGPEALRAWVHAQGIPTFVGSSGKVFPEGMKAAPLLRAWLHRLRAAGLVLHARHRWTGQLEAAQGGGWTLGFDTPQGPRASTPDAVVLALGGASWARLGSDGAWQPWLAGQGVDVAPLVPANCGFDIAWSDFLRERHAGTPMKNVRLKFTDRTGQVFDRLGEAVLGAGG
;
A
#
# COMPACT_ATOMS: atom_id res chain seq x y z
N MET A 1 31.49 5.50 -26.00
CA MET A 1 30.25 4.69 -25.83
C MET A 1 29.20 5.64 -25.34
N SER A 2 28.18 5.99 -26.15
CA SER A 2 27.04 6.80 -25.70
C SER A 2 26.37 6.07 -24.52
N ALA A 3 26.13 6.78 -23.41
CA ALA A 3 25.29 6.27 -22.35
C ALA A 3 23.95 5.83 -22.98
N PRO A 4 23.45 4.63 -22.66
CA PRO A 4 22.13 4.25 -23.15
C PRO A 4 21.13 5.32 -22.71
N PHE A 5 20.21 5.70 -23.60
CA PHE A 5 19.13 6.63 -23.27
C PHE A 5 18.49 6.17 -21.96
N PRO A 6 18.26 7.08 -21.00
CA PRO A 6 17.71 6.68 -19.72
C PRO A 6 16.37 5.99 -19.90
N PHE A 7 16.26 4.78 -19.36
CA PHE A 7 15.07 3.93 -19.45
C PHE A 7 13.88 4.64 -18.80
N ARG A 8 12.80 4.83 -19.56
CA ARG A 8 11.59 5.56 -19.11
C ARG A 8 10.57 4.60 -18.52
N VAL A 9 10.17 4.86 -17.31
CA VAL A 9 9.20 4.02 -16.60
C VAL A 9 7.98 4.84 -16.18
N ALA A 10 6.80 4.34 -16.54
CA ALA A 10 5.54 4.84 -15.99
C ALA A 10 5.15 4.03 -14.76
N VAL A 11 4.91 4.71 -13.63
CA VAL A 11 4.34 4.12 -12.43
C VAL A 11 2.89 4.57 -12.30
N VAL A 12 1.95 3.64 -12.30
CA VAL A 12 0.50 3.93 -12.20
C VAL A 12 0.01 3.64 -10.79
N GLY A 13 -0.33 4.70 -10.06
CA GLY A 13 -0.76 4.67 -8.66
C GLY A 13 0.27 5.28 -7.71
N GLY A 14 -0.08 6.41 -7.09
CA GLY A 14 0.76 7.17 -6.15
C GLY A 14 0.57 6.76 -4.68
N GLY A 15 0.25 5.50 -4.41
CA GLY A 15 0.24 4.92 -3.07
C GLY A 15 1.67 4.53 -2.61
N PRO A 16 1.82 3.95 -1.39
CA PRO A 16 3.13 3.55 -0.88
C PRO A 16 3.91 2.63 -1.82
N ALA A 17 3.22 1.68 -2.48
CA ALA A 17 3.85 0.77 -3.43
C ALA A 17 4.43 1.51 -4.65
N GLY A 18 3.66 2.41 -5.26
CA GLY A 18 4.13 3.18 -6.42
C GLY A 18 5.21 4.19 -6.06
N LEU A 19 5.11 4.84 -4.90
CA LEU A 19 6.16 5.75 -4.43
C LEU A 19 7.47 5.00 -4.14
N MET A 20 7.40 3.77 -3.59
CA MET A 20 8.59 2.95 -3.36
C MET A 20 9.19 2.43 -4.66
N ALA A 21 8.34 2.01 -5.62
CA ALA A 21 8.81 1.63 -6.95
C ALA A 21 9.53 2.79 -7.64
N ALA A 22 8.96 4.00 -7.57
CA ALA A 22 9.60 5.21 -8.11
C ALA A 22 10.95 5.50 -7.43
N ASP A 23 11.05 5.28 -6.11
CA ASP A 23 12.27 5.47 -5.33
C ASP A 23 13.40 4.56 -5.82
N VAL A 24 13.10 3.27 -5.95
CA VAL A 24 14.07 2.27 -6.42
C VAL A 24 14.48 2.53 -7.86
N LEU A 25 13.53 2.86 -8.74
CA LEU A 25 13.79 3.12 -10.15
C LEU A 25 14.65 4.36 -10.36
N LEU A 26 14.35 5.44 -9.66
CA LEU A 26 15.17 6.68 -9.71
C LEU A 26 16.59 6.43 -9.21
N ALA A 27 16.73 5.67 -8.10
CA ALA A 27 18.05 5.30 -7.59
C ALA A 27 18.85 4.44 -8.59
N ALA A 28 18.17 3.66 -9.44
CA ALA A 28 18.78 2.90 -10.52
C ALA A 28 19.06 3.71 -11.80
N GLY A 29 18.75 5.02 -11.81
CA GLY A 29 19.01 5.93 -12.95
C GLY A 29 17.92 5.95 -14.01
N ALA A 30 16.74 5.37 -13.77
CA ALA A 30 15.61 5.45 -14.68
C ALA A 30 14.97 6.85 -14.65
N GLN A 31 14.35 7.25 -15.76
CA GLN A 31 13.42 8.38 -15.79
C GLN A 31 12.03 7.88 -15.37
N VAL A 32 11.44 8.47 -14.35
CA VAL A 32 10.18 8.00 -13.78
C VAL A 32 9.09 9.05 -13.86
N GLU A 33 7.99 8.69 -14.51
CA GLU A 33 6.71 9.41 -14.46
C GLU A 33 5.73 8.64 -13.59
N LEU A 34 5.16 9.28 -12.58
CA LEU A 34 4.17 8.68 -11.70
C LEU A 34 2.79 9.31 -11.95
N PHE A 35 1.82 8.48 -12.27
CA PHE A 35 0.43 8.88 -12.56
C PHE A 35 -0.50 8.45 -11.43
N ASP A 36 -1.32 9.36 -10.94
CA ASP A 36 -2.33 9.07 -9.91
C ASP A 36 -3.68 9.68 -10.30
N ALA A 37 -4.75 8.90 -10.18
CA ALA A 37 -6.11 9.32 -10.46
C ALA A 37 -6.61 10.44 -9.53
N MET A 38 -6.01 10.55 -8.36
CA MET A 38 -6.43 11.49 -7.32
C MET A 38 -5.67 12.81 -7.40
N PRO A 39 -6.20 13.90 -6.81
CA PRO A 39 -5.53 15.20 -6.81
C PRO A 39 -4.24 15.25 -5.98
N SER A 40 -3.97 14.21 -5.18
CA SER A 40 -2.74 14.09 -4.39
C SER A 40 -2.41 12.62 -4.16
N VAL A 41 -1.12 12.29 -4.10
CA VAL A 41 -0.61 10.95 -3.81
C VAL A 41 -0.62 10.64 -2.31
N GLY A 42 -0.44 9.38 -1.92
CA GLY A 42 -0.29 8.95 -0.54
C GLY A 42 -1.57 9.08 0.32
N ARG A 43 -2.75 9.19 -0.24
CA ARG A 43 -4.00 9.45 0.49
C ARG A 43 -4.33 8.37 1.53
N LYS A 44 -4.23 7.10 1.16
CA LYS A 44 -4.42 5.98 2.11
C LYS A 44 -3.32 5.94 3.17
N PHE A 45 -2.10 6.25 2.80
CA PHE A 45 -0.98 6.36 3.74
C PHE A 45 -1.23 7.45 4.80
N LEU A 46 -1.73 8.62 4.39
CA LEU A 46 -2.13 9.68 5.33
C LEU A 46 -3.29 9.27 6.23
N LEU A 47 -4.26 8.53 5.71
CA LEU A 47 -5.39 8.02 6.51
C LEU A 47 -4.94 6.98 7.54
N ALA A 48 -4.02 6.08 7.17
CA ALA A 48 -3.45 5.08 8.07
C ALA A 48 -2.76 5.72 9.28
N GLY A 49 -2.19 6.92 9.13
CA GLY A 49 -1.57 7.68 10.21
C GLY A 49 -2.52 8.46 11.12
N LYS A 50 -3.84 8.32 10.97
CA LYS A 50 -4.82 9.09 11.78
C LYS A 50 -4.75 8.76 13.27
N GLY A 51 -4.61 7.49 13.64
CA GLY A 51 -4.44 7.03 15.01
C GLY A 51 -3.00 6.76 15.41
N GLY A 52 -2.03 7.02 14.51
CA GLY A 52 -0.62 6.70 14.62
C GLY A 52 -0.16 5.81 13.48
N LEU A 53 0.86 6.27 12.74
CA LEU A 53 1.40 5.52 11.61
C LEU A 53 2.25 4.34 12.10
N ASN A 54 1.65 3.16 12.17
CA ASN A 54 2.41 1.93 12.34
C ASN A 54 3.10 1.57 11.03
N ILE A 55 4.45 1.59 11.01
CA ILE A 55 5.23 1.31 9.81
C ILE A 55 5.68 -0.15 9.72
N THR A 56 5.99 -0.79 10.85
CA THR A 56 6.37 -2.19 10.94
C THR A 56 6.24 -2.71 12.37
N HIS A 57 6.78 -3.89 12.65
CA HIS A 57 6.79 -4.52 13.96
C HIS A 57 8.21 -4.96 14.33
N ALA A 58 8.58 -4.82 15.61
CA ALA A 58 9.91 -5.15 16.14
C ALA A 58 9.99 -6.60 16.71
N GLU A 59 9.06 -7.46 16.32
CA GLU A 59 9.12 -8.86 16.73
C GLU A 59 10.25 -9.61 16.04
N PRO A 60 10.68 -10.79 16.56
CA PRO A 60 11.66 -11.62 15.89
C PRO A 60 11.25 -11.97 14.46
N GLU A 61 12.23 -12.00 13.55
CA GLU A 61 12.00 -12.19 12.11
C GLU A 61 11.16 -13.44 11.78
N ALA A 62 11.43 -14.56 12.43
CA ALA A 62 10.66 -15.79 12.22
C ALA A 62 9.17 -15.62 12.56
N ALA A 63 8.85 -14.88 13.63
CA ALA A 63 7.47 -14.57 14.00
C ALA A 63 6.82 -13.62 12.99
N PHE A 64 7.56 -12.61 12.52
CA PHE A 64 7.10 -11.67 11.51
C PHE A 64 6.77 -12.37 10.18
N ARG A 65 7.67 -13.22 9.69
CA ARG A 65 7.47 -14.04 8.48
C ARG A 65 6.28 -15.00 8.63
N GLY A 66 6.12 -15.62 9.79
CA GLY A 66 5.01 -16.55 10.09
C GLY A 66 3.63 -15.91 10.02
N ARG A 67 3.52 -14.56 10.07
CA ARG A 67 2.25 -13.85 9.92
C ARG A 67 1.66 -13.96 8.51
N TYR A 68 2.49 -14.26 7.51
CA TYR A 68 2.09 -14.42 6.11
C TYR A 68 1.60 -15.84 5.79
N ARG A 69 1.59 -16.75 6.79
CA ARG A 69 1.02 -18.11 6.73
C ARG A 69 1.49 -18.89 5.49
N GLU A 70 0.55 -19.32 4.63
CA GLU A 70 0.82 -20.07 3.40
C GLU A 70 1.68 -19.30 2.38
N ARG A 71 1.77 -17.98 2.51
CA ARG A 71 2.60 -17.11 1.67
C ARG A 71 3.93 -16.73 2.31
N ALA A 72 4.28 -17.33 3.47
CA ALA A 72 5.48 -16.98 4.22
C ALA A 72 6.77 -17.17 3.42
N ALA A 73 6.84 -18.16 2.54
CA ALA A 73 8.01 -18.41 1.70
C ALA A 73 8.20 -17.32 0.64
N GLU A 74 7.13 -16.98 -0.11
CA GLU A 74 7.17 -15.94 -1.15
C GLU A 74 7.46 -14.56 -0.55
N VAL A 75 6.70 -14.19 0.48
CA VAL A 75 6.88 -12.89 1.15
C VAL A 75 8.23 -12.84 1.86
N GLY A 76 8.70 -13.97 2.40
CA GLY A 76 10.01 -14.09 3.01
C GLY A 76 11.14 -13.68 2.07
N ALA A 77 11.09 -14.13 0.80
CA ALA A 77 12.07 -13.74 -0.21
C ALA A 77 12.08 -12.22 -0.48
N TRP A 78 10.92 -11.56 -0.43
CA TRP A 78 10.85 -10.09 -0.55
C TRP A 78 11.39 -9.38 0.70
N LEU A 79 11.13 -9.93 1.89
CA LEU A 79 11.62 -9.39 3.15
C LEU A 79 13.15 -9.53 3.30
N ASP A 80 13.77 -10.51 2.64
CA ASP A 80 15.24 -10.62 2.56
C ASP A 80 15.85 -9.38 1.90
N GLY A 81 15.17 -8.82 0.88
CA GLY A 81 15.59 -7.58 0.20
C GLY A 81 15.20 -6.31 0.95
N PHE A 82 14.01 -6.27 1.57
CA PHE A 82 13.47 -5.09 2.25
C PHE A 82 12.56 -5.48 3.41
N GLY A 83 13.18 -5.91 4.51
CA GLY A 83 12.50 -6.32 5.75
C GLY A 83 12.27 -5.16 6.73
N PRO A 84 11.77 -5.47 7.94
CA PRO A 84 11.42 -4.48 8.96
C PRO A 84 12.54 -3.52 9.33
N GLU A 85 13.77 -4.00 9.48
CA GLU A 85 14.93 -3.16 9.83
C GLU A 85 15.38 -2.29 8.65
N ALA A 86 15.34 -2.82 7.41
CA ALA A 86 15.62 -2.02 6.22
C ALA A 86 14.59 -0.90 6.05
N LEU A 87 13.31 -1.15 6.33
CA LEU A 87 12.26 -0.13 6.33
C LEU A 87 12.53 0.94 7.40
N ARG A 88 12.93 0.56 8.61
CA ARG A 88 13.29 1.53 9.66
C ARG A 88 14.48 2.39 9.25
N ALA A 89 15.54 1.77 8.71
CA ALA A 89 16.70 2.48 8.21
C ALA A 89 16.33 3.46 7.08
N TRP A 90 15.44 3.05 6.17
CA TRP A 90 14.93 3.91 5.11
C TRP A 90 14.14 5.10 5.67
N VAL A 91 13.30 4.92 6.70
CA VAL A 91 12.58 6.01 7.37
C VAL A 91 13.57 6.97 8.06
N HIS A 92 14.59 6.45 8.74
CA HIS A 92 15.65 7.27 9.37
C HIS A 92 16.41 8.09 8.31
N ALA A 93 16.68 7.53 7.14
CA ALA A 93 17.32 8.25 6.03
C ALA A 93 16.46 9.41 5.49
N GLN A 94 15.14 9.43 5.78
CA GLN A 94 14.28 10.58 5.52
C GLN A 94 14.38 11.68 6.62
N GLY A 95 15.24 11.51 7.62
CA GLY A 95 15.32 12.39 8.77
C GLY A 95 14.20 12.20 9.81
N ILE A 96 13.52 11.06 9.79
CA ILE A 96 12.40 10.76 10.69
C ILE A 96 12.82 9.64 11.65
N PRO A 97 13.09 9.92 12.93
CA PRO A 97 13.35 8.90 13.94
C PRO A 97 12.13 8.00 14.19
N THR A 98 12.37 6.78 14.67
CA THR A 98 11.31 5.83 15.00
C THR A 98 11.47 5.29 16.42
N PHE A 99 10.35 4.91 17.03
CA PHE A 99 10.33 4.22 18.32
C PHE A 99 9.47 2.96 18.26
N VAL A 100 9.71 2.05 19.21
CA VAL A 100 8.92 0.84 19.40
C VAL A 100 7.90 1.07 20.50
N GLY A 101 6.62 0.95 20.18
CA GLY A 101 5.54 1.02 21.15
C GLY A 101 5.44 -0.24 22.03
N SER A 102 4.67 -0.19 23.10
CA SER A 102 4.50 -1.29 24.06
C SER A 102 3.96 -2.59 23.44
N SER A 103 3.26 -2.50 22.30
CA SER A 103 2.76 -3.65 21.55
C SER A 103 3.77 -4.23 20.53
N GLY A 104 5.00 -3.74 20.48
CA GLY A 104 6.00 -4.10 19.47
C GLY A 104 5.84 -3.40 18.12
N LYS A 105 4.77 -2.63 17.92
CA LYS A 105 4.56 -1.81 16.72
C LYS A 105 5.60 -0.69 16.66
N VAL A 106 6.12 -0.42 15.48
CA VAL A 106 7.09 0.64 15.24
C VAL A 106 6.40 1.86 14.63
N PHE A 107 6.66 3.03 15.21
CA PHE A 107 6.07 4.30 14.80
C PHE A 107 7.15 5.34 14.50
N PRO A 108 6.95 6.28 13.57
CA PRO A 108 7.76 7.47 13.49
C PRO A 108 7.53 8.36 14.73
N GLU A 109 8.53 9.11 15.16
CA GLU A 109 8.33 10.12 16.20
C GLU A 109 7.21 11.09 15.79
N GLY A 110 6.37 11.48 16.77
CA GLY A 110 5.15 12.26 16.53
C GLY A 110 4.00 11.45 15.91
N MET A 111 4.18 10.16 15.61
CA MET A 111 3.14 9.20 15.16
C MET A 111 2.38 9.61 13.89
N LYS A 112 2.83 10.62 13.14
CA LYS A 112 2.13 11.21 11.99
C LYS A 112 2.72 10.74 10.66
N ALA A 113 1.84 10.43 9.71
CA ALA A 113 2.24 10.05 8.34
C ALA A 113 2.70 11.25 7.51
N ALA A 114 2.16 12.44 7.74
CA ALA A 114 2.38 13.59 6.89
C ALA A 114 3.84 14.08 6.83
N PRO A 115 4.62 14.14 7.94
CA PRO A 115 6.03 14.48 7.86
C PRO A 115 6.83 13.52 6.99
N LEU A 116 6.64 12.21 7.16
CA LEU A 116 7.32 11.18 6.38
C LEU A 116 6.96 11.28 4.90
N LEU A 117 5.68 11.42 4.56
CA LEU A 117 5.26 11.56 3.16
C LEU A 117 5.85 12.83 2.51
N ARG A 118 5.91 13.95 3.24
CA ARG A 118 6.52 15.19 2.71
C ARG A 118 8.02 15.04 2.44
N ALA A 119 8.76 14.47 3.39
CA ALA A 119 10.19 14.21 3.22
C ALA A 119 10.45 13.28 2.02
N TRP A 120 9.68 12.20 1.93
CA TRP A 120 9.76 11.26 0.82
C TRP A 120 9.48 11.91 -0.54
N LEU A 121 8.37 12.64 -0.67
CA LEU A 121 8.04 13.34 -1.92
C LEU A 121 9.04 14.43 -2.28
N HIS A 122 9.59 15.11 -1.30
CA HIS A 122 10.67 16.08 -1.53
C HIS A 122 11.90 15.40 -2.12
N ARG A 123 12.35 14.29 -1.55
CA ARG A 123 13.48 13.50 -2.04
C ARG A 123 13.23 12.94 -3.44
N LEU A 124 12.07 12.36 -3.69
CA LEU A 124 11.72 11.83 -5.01
C LEU A 124 11.74 12.91 -6.10
N ARG A 125 11.18 14.09 -5.81
CA ARG A 125 11.22 15.23 -6.75
C ARG A 125 12.64 15.73 -6.99
N ALA A 126 13.46 15.81 -5.95
CA ALA A 126 14.87 16.16 -6.09
C ALA A 126 15.65 15.14 -6.94
N ALA A 127 15.24 13.86 -6.90
CA ALA A 127 15.78 12.78 -7.74
C ALA A 127 15.20 12.76 -9.17
N GLY A 128 14.30 13.69 -9.53
CA GLY A 128 13.77 13.81 -10.88
C GLY A 128 12.40 13.14 -11.12
N LEU A 129 11.66 12.77 -10.08
CA LEU A 129 10.29 12.26 -10.24
C LEU A 129 9.39 13.31 -10.91
N VAL A 130 8.77 12.94 -12.01
CA VAL A 130 7.68 13.69 -12.64
C VAL A 130 6.34 13.11 -12.16
N LEU A 131 5.53 13.93 -11.50
CA LEU A 131 4.28 13.50 -10.89
C LEU A 131 3.08 14.10 -11.61
N HIS A 132 2.20 13.24 -12.10
CA HIS A 132 0.96 13.57 -12.79
C HIS A 132 -0.25 13.21 -11.91
N ALA A 133 -0.76 14.18 -11.16
CA ALA A 133 -2.00 14.03 -10.40
C ALA A 133 -3.22 14.19 -11.33
N ARG A 134 -4.38 13.62 -10.93
CA ARG A 134 -5.63 13.63 -11.70
C ARG A 134 -5.49 13.00 -13.09
N HIS A 135 -4.63 11.98 -13.21
CA HIS A 135 -4.46 11.14 -14.39
C HIS A 135 -4.99 9.75 -14.05
N ARG A 136 -6.23 9.47 -14.42
CA ARG A 136 -6.87 8.17 -14.20
C ARG A 136 -6.51 7.26 -15.37
N TRP A 137 -5.80 6.19 -15.10
CA TRP A 137 -5.55 5.15 -16.09
C TRP A 137 -6.89 4.53 -16.55
N THR A 138 -7.05 4.38 -17.87
CA THR A 138 -8.28 3.89 -18.51
C THR A 138 -8.34 2.37 -18.63
N GLY A 139 -7.27 1.66 -18.26
CA GLY A 139 -7.09 0.23 -18.52
C GLY A 139 -6.35 -0.04 -19.85
N GLN A 140 -6.14 0.97 -20.69
CA GLN A 140 -5.37 0.79 -21.93
C GLN A 140 -3.90 0.52 -21.59
N LEU A 141 -3.43 -0.65 -22.04
CA LEU A 141 -2.05 -1.10 -21.94
C LEU A 141 -1.73 -1.94 -23.17
N GLU A 142 -1.06 -1.35 -24.12
CA GLU A 142 -0.79 -1.96 -25.42
C GLU A 142 0.70 -1.90 -25.73
N ALA A 143 1.23 -2.91 -26.42
CA ALA A 143 2.59 -2.85 -26.91
C ALA A 143 2.72 -1.75 -27.97
N ALA A 144 3.71 -0.87 -27.80
CA ALA A 144 3.96 0.21 -28.75
C ALA A 144 4.77 -0.28 -29.96
N GLN A 145 4.46 0.29 -31.14
CA GLN A 145 5.29 0.05 -32.34
C GLN A 145 6.71 0.59 -32.10
N GLY A 146 7.70 -0.28 -32.17
CA GLY A 146 9.09 0.10 -31.88
C GLY A 146 9.59 -0.24 -30.47
N GLY A 147 8.75 -0.86 -29.65
CA GLY A 147 9.07 -1.30 -28.27
C GLY A 147 8.46 -0.40 -27.20
N GLY A 148 8.41 -0.94 -25.98
CA GLY A 148 7.74 -0.27 -24.85
C GLY A 148 6.22 -0.43 -24.88
N TRP A 149 5.50 0.49 -24.23
CA TRP A 149 4.08 0.39 -23.95
C TRP A 149 3.34 1.69 -24.26
N THR A 150 2.07 1.60 -24.60
CA THR A 150 1.15 2.74 -24.70
C THR A 150 0.11 2.62 -23.59
N LEU A 151 0.02 3.67 -22.75
CA LEU A 151 -1.01 3.81 -21.70
C LEU A 151 -1.92 4.98 -22.02
N GLY A 152 -3.22 4.80 -21.76
CA GLY A 152 -4.22 5.86 -21.84
C GLY A 152 -4.64 6.38 -20.46
N PHE A 153 -4.85 7.68 -20.35
CA PHE A 153 -5.29 8.35 -19.13
C PHE A 153 -6.42 9.32 -19.42
N ASP A 154 -7.42 9.34 -18.55
CA ASP A 154 -8.39 10.43 -18.46
C ASP A 154 -7.83 11.52 -17.54
N THR A 155 -7.84 12.77 -18.04
CA THR A 155 -7.36 13.93 -17.29
C THR A 155 -8.37 15.07 -17.34
N PRO A 156 -8.27 16.08 -16.45
CA PRO A 156 -9.15 17.27 -16.53
C PRO A 156 -9.04 18.06 -17.83
N GLN A 157 -7.95 17.87 -18.58
CA GLN A 157 -7.69 18.53 -19.88
C GLN A 157 -8.10 17.66 -21.08
N GLY A 158 -8.69 16.49 -20.84
CA GLY A 158 -9.04 15.50 -21.85
C GLY A 158 -8.13 14.26 -21.83
N PRO A 159 -8.35 13.32 -22.76
CA PRO A 159 -7.55 12.10 -22.86
C PRO A 159 -6.06 12.40 -23.11
N ARG A 160 -5.19 11.63 -22.47
CA ARG A 160 -3.74 11.71 -22.65
C ARG A 160 -3.14 10.30 -22.81
N ALA A 161 -2.15 10.16 -23.65
CA ALA A 161 -1.35 8.95 -23.77
C ALA A 161 0.07 9.16 -23.22
N SER A 162 0.69 8.07 -22.75
CA SER A 162 2.12 8.01 -22.39
C SER A 162 2.73 6.75 -23.02
N THR A 163 3.99 6.85 -23.45
CA THR A 163 4.70 5.76 -24.14
C THR A 163 6.03 5.45 -23.44
N PRO A 164 6.00 4.84 -22.25
CA PRO A 164 7.21 4.42 -21.53
C PRO A 164 7.81 3.13 -22.11
N ASP A 165 9.05 2.87 -21.72
CA ASP A 165 9.75 1.61 -22.06
C ASP A 165 9.27 0.46 -21.16
N ALA A 166 8.86 0.76 -19.89
CA ALA A 166 8.24 -0.19 -18.98
C ALA A 166 7.15 0.46 -18.10
N VAL A 167 6.30 -0.38 -17.51
CA VAL A 167 5.17 0.04 -16.68
C VAL A 167 5.19 -0.71 -15.35
N VAL A 168 4.99 0.03 -14.26
CA VAL A 168 4.70 -0.54 -12.94
C VAL A 168 3.27 -0.20 -12.56
N LEU A 169 2.42 -1.22 -12.38
CA LEU A 169 1.05 -1.07 -11.94
C LEU A 169 0.98 -1.20 -10.41
N ALA A 170 0.71 -0.10 -9.71
CA ALA A 170 0.61 0.00 -8.25
C ALA A 170 -0.80 0.44 -7.81
N LEU A 171 -1.81 -0.23 -8.35
CA LEU A 171 -3.22 0.18 -8.40
C LEU A 171 -4.00 -0.02 -7.09
N GLY A 172 -3.36 -0.61 -6.07
CA GLY A 172 -3.95 -0.83 -4.75
C GLY A 172 -4.90 -2.03 -4.68
N GLY A 173 -5.43 -2.29 -3.49
CA GLY A 173 -6.22 -3.49 -3.14
C GLY A 173 -7.73 -3.24 -3.01
N ALA A 174 -8.30 -2.30 -3.73
CA ALA A 174 -9.75 -2.00 -3.78
C ALA A 174 -10.44 -1.69 -2.44
N SER A 175 -9.71 -1.36 -1.39
CA SER A 175 -10.26 -1.22 -0.03
C SER A 175 -10.80 0.17 0.31
N TRP A 176 -10.59 1.19 -0.52
CA TRP A 176 -11.06 2.56 -0.28
C TRP A 176 -11.27 3.30 -1.60
N ALA A 177 -12.36 3.02 -2.31
CA ALA A 177 -12.67 3.58 -3.62
C ALA A 177 -12.60 5.12 -3.64
N ARG A 178 -13.16 5.80 -2.63
CA ARG A 178 -13.10 7.27 -2.49
C ARG A 178 -11.69 7.85 -2.34
N LEU A 179 -10.69 7.02 -2.04
CA LEU A 179 -9.28 7.42 -1.96
C LEU A 179 -8.46 6.97 -3.19
N GLY A 180 -9.13 6.47 -4.23
CA GLY A 180 -8.53 6.10 -5.50
C GLY A 180 -8.21 4.61 -5.66
N SER A 181 -8.57 3.74 -4.69
CA SER A 181 -8.36 2.30 -4.77
C SER A 181 -9.71 1.58 -4.87
N ASP A 182 -10.27 1.54 -6.09
CA ASP A 182 -11.62 1.06 -6.40
C ASP A 182 -11.67 -0.35 -6.99
N GLY A 183 -10.52 -0.94 -7.35
CA GLY A 183 -10.46 -2.28 -7.94
C GLY A 183 -10.81 -2.36 -9.42
N ALA A 184 -11.05 -1.24 -10.09
CA ALA A 184 -11.39 -1.19 -11.51
C ALA A 184 -10.35 -1.87 -12.42
N TRP A 185 -9.12 -1.99 -11.95
CA TRP A 185 -8.03 -2.64 -12.66
C TRP A 185 -8.22 -4.17 -12.83
N GLN A 186 -8.98 -4.84 -11.97
CA GLN A 186 -9.15 -6.30 -12.03
C GLN A 186 -9.72 -6.77 -13.38
N PRO A 187 -10.91 -6.29 -13.82
CA PRO A 187 -11.46 -6.70 -15.11
C PRO A 187 -10.59 -6.27 -16.29
N TRP A 188 -9.85 -5.15 -16.17
CA TRP A 188 -8.95 -4.70 -17.25
C TRP A 188 -7.78 -5.66 -17.45
N LEU A 189 -7.13 -6.10 -16.38
CA LEU A 189 -6.03 -7.06 -16.45
C LEU A 189 -6.52 -8.46 -16.83
N ALA A 190 -7.65 -8.89 -16.29
CA ALA A 190 -8.27 -10.17 -16.69
C ALA A 190 -8.61 -10.19 -18.19
N GLY A 191 -9.11 -9.08 -18.73
CA GLY A 191 -9.36 -8.90 -20.17
C GLY A 191 -8.10 -8.97 -21.05
N GLN A 192 -6.93 -8.73 -20.46
CA GLN A 192 -5.62 -8.91 -21.11
C GLN A 192 -5.04 -10.32 -20.93
N GLY A 193 -5.80 -11.26 -20.38
CA GLY A 193 -5.36 -12.64 -20.16
C GLY A 193 -4.50 -12.83 -18.90
N VAL A 194 -4.45 -11.85 -18.01
CA VAL A 194 -3.76 -12.00 -16.72
C VAL A 194 -4.66 -12.75 -15.75
N ASP A 195 -4.16 -13.83 -15.14
CA ASP A 195 -4.87 -14.52 -14.07
C ASP A 195 -4.87 -13.66 -12.79
N VAL A 196 -6.05 -13.16 -12.44
CA VAL A 196 -6.24 -12.26 -11.29
C VAL A 196 -7.05 -12.98 -10.23
N ALA A 197 -6.41 -13.35 -9.13
CA ALA A 197 -7.10 -13.92 -7.98
C ALA A 197 -8.16 -12.93 -7.44
N PRO A 198 -9.35 -13.43 -7.02
CA PRO A 198 -10.38 -12.60 -6.41
C PRO A 198 -9.84 -11.85 -5.18
N LEU A 199 -10.18 -10.57 -5.06
CA LEU A 199 -9.89 -9.82 -3.85
C LEU A 199 -10.80 -10.30 -2.73
N VAL A 200 -10.17 -10.67 -1.61
CA VAL A 200 -10.86 -11.03 -0.38
C VAL A 200 -10.46 -10.08 0.74
N PRO A 201 -11.37 -9.75 1.69
CA PRO A 201 -11.05 -8.84 2.79
C PRO A 201 -10.00 -9.47 3.72
N ALA A 202 -8.90 -8.75 3.96
CA ALA A 202 -7.89 -9.14 4.94
C ALA A 202 -8.31 -8.81 6.39
N ASN A 203 -9.21 -7.84 6.56
CA ASN A 203 -9.84 -7.48 7.82
C ASN A 203 -11.36 -7.47 7.61
N CYS A 204 -12.10 -7.98 8.60
CA CYS A 204 -13.56 -7.96 8.60
C CYS A 204 -14.09 -7.56 9.98
N GLY A 205 -15.28 -7.01 10.01
CA GLY A 205 -16.12 -6.95 11.19
C GLY A 205 -17.00 -8.20 11.26
N PHE A 206 -17.57 -8.42 12.41
CA PHE A 206 -18.57 -9.46 12.64
C PHE A 206 -19.84 -8.78 13.16
N ASP A 207 -20.98 -9.07 12.54
CA ASP A 207 -22.25 -8.64 13.06
C ASP A 207 -22.61 -9.52 14.26
N ILE A 208 -22.75 -8.89 15.42
CA ILE A 208 -23.07 -9.56 16.68
C ILE A 208 -24.28 -8.87 17.29
N ALA A 209 -25.27 -9.64 17.70
CA ALA A 209 -26.44 -9.14 18.39
C ALA A 209 -26.10 -8.72 19.83
N TRP A 210 -25.37 -7.61 19.96
CA TRP A 210 -25.08 -7.02 21.27
C TRP A 210 -26.37 -6.58 21.99
N SER A 211 -26.38 -6.65 23.31
CA SER A 211 -27.46 -6.03 24.10
C SER A 211 -27.50 -4.51 23.86
N ASP A 212 -28.69 -3.91 24.04
CA ASP A 212 -28.87 -2.47 23.91
C ASP A 212 -27.90 -1.69 24.83
N PHE A 213 -27.69 -2.20 26.04
CA PHE A 213 -26.73 -1.64 26.99
C PHE A 213 -25.32 -1.53 26.40
N LEU A 214 -24.82 -2.58 25.74
CA LEU A 214 -23.46 -2.56 25.12
C LEU A 214 -23.42 -1.62 23.92
N ARG A 215 -24.44 -1.65 23.06
CA ARG A 215 -24.52 -0.78 21.89
C ARG A 215 -24.55 0.69 22.25
N GLU A 216 -25.40 1.07 23.21
CA GLU A 216 -25.61 2.48 23.58
C GLU A 216 -24.42 3.06 24.36
N ARG A 217 -23.80 2.28 25.23
CA ARG A 217 -22.77 2.79 26.14
C ARG A 217 -21.35 2.55 25.67
N HIS A 218 -21.11 1.54 24.85
CA HIS A 218 -19.76 1.07 24.51
C HIS A 218 -19.47 1.03 23.02
N ALA A 219 -20.39 1.40 22.12
CA ALA A 219 -20.07 1.50 20.70
C ALA A 219 -18.91 2.48 20.47
N GLY A 220 -17.93 2.05 19.68
CA GLY A 220 -16.69 2.77 19.43
C GLY A 220 -15.61 2.57 20.50
N THR A 221 -15.88 1.84 21.59
CA THR A 221 -14.91 1.59 22.65
C THR A 221 -13.93 0.49 22.23
N PRO A 222 -12.62 0.76 22.28
CA PRO A 222 -11.61 -0.26 21.99
C PRO A 222 -11.49 -1.23 23.18
N MET A 223 -11.58 -2.51 22.89
CA MET A 223 -11.26 -3.61 23.81
C MET A 223 -9.82 -4.04 23.60
N LYS A 224 -8.95 -3.79 24.57
CA LYS A 224 -7.54 -4.16 24.52
C LYS A 224 -7.29 -5.46 25.27
N ASN A 225 -6.24 -6.18 24.86
CA ASN A 225 -5.83 -7.45 25.50
C ASN A 225 -6.95 -8.50 25.54
N VAL A 226 -7.78 -8.57 24.51
CA VAL A 226 -8.81 -9.60 24.40
C VAL A 226 -8.23 -10.84 23.72
N ARG A 227 -8.60 -12.01 24.25
CA ARG A 227 -8.26 -13.29 23.64
C ARG A 227 -9.42 -13.78 22.80
N LEU A 228 -9.25 -13.77 21.48
CA LEU A 228 -10.24 -14.27 20.54
C LEU A 228 -9.96 -15.73 20.23
N LYS A 229 -10.96 -16.59 20.48
CA LYS A 229 -10.94 -18.00 20.08
C LYS A 229 -12.02 -18.23 19.05
N PHE A 230 -11.65 -18.89 17.98
CA PHE A 230 -12.55 -19.23 16.89
C PHE A 230 -12.19 -20.60 16.33
N THR A 231 -13.18 -21.42 16.07
CA THR A 231 -13.01 -22.69 15.35
C THR A 231 -13.71 -22.58 14.02
N ASP A 232 -12.98 -22.78 12.94
CA ASP A 232 -13.55 -22.70 11.59
C ASP A 232 -14.34 -23.99 11.24
N ARG A 233 -14.93 -24.01 10.04
CA ARG A 233 -15.72 -25.15 9.57
C ARG A 233 -14.90 -26.41 9.31
N THR A 234 -13.57 -26.29 9.24
CA THR A 234 -12.64 -27.43 9.07
C THR A 234 -12.18 -27.99 10.42
N GLY A 235 -12.57 -27.38 11.53
CA GLY A 235 -12.15 -27.73 12.87
C GLY A 235 -10.83 -27.09 13.31
N GLN A 236 -10.24 -26.21 12.49
CA GLN A 236 -9.04 -25.48 12.86
C GLN A 236 -9.36 -24.44 13.94
N VAL A 237 -8.60 -24.48 15.04
CA VAL A 237 -8.75 -23.55 16.16
C VAL A 237 -7.80 -22.36 15.98
N PHE A 238 -8.36 -21.19 16.04
CA PHE A 238 -7.64 -19.91 16.10
C PHE A 238 -7.75 -19.38 17.54
N ASP A 239 -6.60 -19.14 18.17
CA ASP A 239 -6.53 -18.58 19.52
C ASP A 239 -5.48 -17.45 19.47
N ARG A 240 -5.93 -16.21 19.57
CA ARG A 240 -5.07 -15.04 19.42
C ARG A 240 -5.41 -13.97 20.45
N LEU A 241 -4.36 -13.41 21.05
CA LEU A 241 -4.44 -12.15 21.79
C LEU A 241 -4.46 -11.00 20.78
N GLY A 242 -5.36 -10.05 20.97
CA GLY A 242 -5.53 -8.93 20.07
C GLY A 242 -6.32 -7.78 20.65
N GLU A 243 -6.77 -6.92 19.78
CA GLU A 243 -7.64 -5.79 20.10
C GLU A 243 -8.86 -5.84 19.18
N ALA A 244 -10.01 -5.44 19.70
CA ALA A 244 -11.25 -5.31 18.94
C ALA A 244 -11.92 -3.98 19.29
N VAL A 245 -12.79 -3.53 18.41
CA VAL A 245 -13.65 -2.35 18.67
C VAL A 245 -15.09 -2.84 18.62
N LEU A 246 -15.85 -2.52 19.62
CA LEU A 246 -17.29 -2.79 19.65
C LEU A 246 -17.96 -1.80 18.69
N GLY A 247 -18.51 -2.30 17.59
CA GLY A 247 -19.28 -1.49 16.65
C GLY A 247 -20.73 -1.34 17.07
N ALA A 248 -21.46 -0.39 16.47
CA ALA A 248 -22.90 -0.24 16.70
C ALA A 248 -23.72 -1.40 16.10
N GLY A 249 -23.20 -2.10 15.11
CA GLY A 249 -23.83 -3.26 14.45
C GLY A 249 -23.16 -4.60 14.77
N GLY A 250 -22.05 -4.57 15.52
CA GLY A 250 -21.27 -5.77 15.82
C GLY A 250 -19.82 -5.47 16.07
#